data_3b1a4fa67e5febc816c90413c8a9e386
#
_entry.id   3b1a4fa67e5febc816c90413c8a9e386
#
_cell.length_a   1.000
_cell.length_b   1.000
_cell.length_c   1.000
_cell.angle_alpha   90.00
_cell.angle_beta   90.00
_cell.angle_gamma   90.00
#
_symmetry.space_group_name_H-M   'P 1'
#
loop_
_entity.id
_entity.type
_entity.pdbx_description
1 polymer ?
#
loop_
_entity_poly.entity_id
_entity_poly.type
_entity_poly.pdbx_seq_one_letter_code
_entity_poly.pdbx_strand_id
1 'polypeptide(L)'
;VKGYKQVTHTGGLEGIVTQVTLIPELNLGIVVLTNQQSGAAFNAITSTIKDSYLNIEYKDYVKIFSDREKNNIAEADKVTTEVWAKIAENKKNKVKVDAKNYVGTYKDNWFGNITISEKKGKMYFNSERSPQLAGEIFFYKDNTFAVKWFNRSFNADALITFSADNTNIKMLPISDLTDFSYDFQD
;
A
#
# COMPACT_ATOMS: atom_id res chain seq x y z
N VAL A 1 -23.25 -18.71 -3.32
CA VAL A 1 -22.92 -19.56 -2.16
C VAL A 1 -24.07 -20.54 -1.97
N LYS A 2 -23.81 -21.85 -1.91
CA LYS A 2 -24.86 -22.91 -1.85
C LYS A 2 -25.99 -22.75 -2.89
N GLY A 3 -25.69 -22.31 -4.10
CA GLY A 3 -26.68 -22.06 -5.16
C GLY A 3 -27.37 -20.69 -5.10
N TYR A 4 -27.22 -19.95 -4.02
CA TYR A 4 -27.75 -18.59 -3.89
C TYR A 4 -26.83 -17.55 -4.56
N LYS A 5 -27.42 -16.55 -5.19
CA LYS A 5 -26.69 -15.39 -5.72
C LYS A 5 -26.18 -14.54 -4.56
N GLN A 6 -24.92 -14.17 -4.60
CA GLN A 6 -24.33 -13.20 -3.67
C GLN A 6 -23.87 -11.97 -4.46
N VAL A 7 -24.29 -10.80 -4.03
CA VAL A 7 -23.83 -9.52 -4.52
C VAL A 7 -23.13 -8.81 -3.37
N THR A 8 -21.87 -8.42 -3.56
CA THR A 8 -21.11 -7.76 -2.51
C THR A 8 -20.28 -6.62 -3.10
N HIS A 9 -20.11 -5.57 -2.30
CA HIS A 9 -19.22 -4.46 -2.62
C HIS A 9 -18.56 -3.96 -1.34
N THR A 10 -17.35 -3.45 -1.47
CA THR A 10 -16.62 -2.79 -0.38
C THR A 10 -16.48 -1.32 -0.67
N GLY A 11 -16.29 -0.52 0.36
CA GLY A 11 -15.92 0.88 0.27
C GLY A 11 -14.76 1.15 1.23
N GLY A 12 -13.91 2.09 0.86
CA GLY A 12 -12.80 2.53 1.70
C GLY A 12 -12.63 4.04 1.60
N LEU A 13 -12.40 4.65 2.72
CA LEU A 13 -11.88 5.99 2.87
C LEU A 13 -10.86 5.90 3.99
N GLU A 14 -9.84 6.71 3.97
CA GLU A 14 -8.72 6.64 4.89
C GLU A 14 -9.16 6.45 6.36
N GLY A 15 -8.75 5.32 6.96
CA GLY A 15 -9.16 4.91 8.31
C GLY A 15 -10.53 4.26 8.43
N ILE A 16 -11.31 4.15 7.34
CA ILE A 16 -12.65 3.57 7.32
C ILE A 16 -12.75 2.55 6.19
N VAL A 17 -13.17 1.34 6.49
CA VAL A 17 -13.55 0.35 5.48
C VAL A 17 -14.94 -0.20 5.75
N THR A 18 -15.68 -0.47 4.68
CA THR A 18 -17.08 -0.88 4.74
C THR A 18 -17.33 -2.04 3.78
N GLN A 19 -18.38 -2.82 4.07
CA GLN A 19 -18.86 -3.86 3.16
C GLN A 19 -20.37 -3.92 3.18
N VAL A 20 -20.96 -4.10 1.99
CA VAL A 20 -22.38 -4.48 1.80
C VAL A 20 -22.40 -5.83 1.11
N THR A 21 -23.20 -6.75 1.64
CA THR A 21 -23.43 -8.07 1.03
C THR A 21 -24.93 -8.35 1.00
N LEU A 22 -25.44 -8.73 -0.16
CA LEU A 22 -26.84 -9.06 -0.39
C LEU A 22 -26.97 -10.51 -0.87
N ILE A 23 -27.93 -11.23 -0.34
CA ILE A 23 -28.38 -12.54 -0.83
C ILE A 23 -29.89 -12.42 -1.08
N PRO A 24 -30.31 -11.99 -2.28
CA PRO A 24 -31.70 -11.63 -2.57
C PRO A 24 -32.69 -12.75 -2.31
N GLU A 25 -32.33 -14.00 -2.64
CA GLU A 25 -33.22 -15.16 -2.48
C GLU A 25 -33.51 -15.47 -1.00
N LEU A 26 -32.67 -14.98 -0.08
CA LEU A 26 -32.88 -15.10 1.36
C LEU A 26 -33.44 -13.81 1.97
N ASN A 27 -33.72 -12.77 1.18
CA ASN A 27 -34.02 -11.43 1.66
C ASN A 27 -33.01 -10.93 2.71
N LEU A 28 -31.73 -11.33 2.54
CA LEU A 28 -30.67 -11.02 3.48
C LEU A 28 -29.80 -9.88 2.95
N GLY A 29 -29.67 -8.82 3.75
CA GLY A 29 -28.71 -7.75 3.56
C GLY A 29 -27.81 -7.62 4.79
N ILE A 30 -26.51 -7.60 4.59
CA ILE A 30 -25.49 -7.41 5.62
C ILE A 30 -24.72 -6.15 5.29
N VAL A 31 -24.69 -5.19 6.22
CA VAL A 31 -23.91 -3.96 6.11
C VAL A 31 -22.95 -3.91 7.29
N VAL A 32 -21.65 -3.79 7.00
CA VAL A 32 -20.61 -3.67 8.03
C VAL A 32 -19.84 -2.37 7.78
N LEU A 33 -19.81 -1.52 8.77
CA LEU A 33 -19.08 -0.26 8.79
C LEU A 33 -18.02 -0.35 9.89
N THR A 34 -16.77 -0.05 9.55
CA THR A 34 -15.66 -0.09 10.50
C THR A 34 -14.93 1.25 10.53
N ASN A 35 -14.25 1.54 11.61
CA ASN A 35 -13.35 2.69 11.76
C ASN A 35 -11.87 2.25 11.83
N GLN A 36 -11.53 1.21 11.06
CA GLN A 36 -10.19 0.65 10.99
C GLN A 36 -9.87 0.31 9.53
N GLN A 37 -8.65 0.59 9.09
CA GLN A 37 -8.14 0.26 7.75
C GLN A 37 -7.76 -1.23 7.65
N SER A 38 -8.73 -2.12 7.88
CA SER A 38 -8.54 -3.57 7.77
C SER A 38 -9.83 -4.26 7.35
N GLY A 39 -9.75 -5.09 6.33
CA GLY A 39 -10.85 -5.92 5.85
C GLY A 39 -11.16 -7.13 6.74
N ALA A 40 -10.31 -7.45 7.71
CA ALA A 40 -10.46 -8.64 8.54
C ALA A 40 -11.78 -8.62 9.33
N ALA A 41 -12.14 -7.48 9.93
CA ALA A 41 -13.33 -7.34 10.75
C ALA A 41 -14.61 -7.52 9.93
N PHE A 42 -14.79 -6.79 8.82
CA PHE A 42 -16.00 -6.92 8.03
C PHE A 42 -16.13 -8.31 7.38
N ASN A 43 -15.02 -8.93 6.96
CA ASN A 43 -15.03 -10.28 6.41
C ASN A 43 -15.43 -11.32 7.46
N ALA A 44 -14.94 -11.21 8.69
CA ALA A 44 -15.31 -12.10 9.79
C ALA A 44 -16.82 -12.00 10.11
N ILE A 45 -17.30 -10.78 10.28
CA ILE A 45 -18.73 -10.50 10.61
C ILE A 45 -19.63 -11.00 9.49
N THR A 46 -19.36 -10.60 8.24
CA THR A 46 -20.17 -10.99 7.08
C THR A 46 -20.19 -12.50 6.89
N SER A 47 -19.03 -13.18 7.02
CA SER A 47 -18.96 -14.63 6.87
C SER A 47 -19.71 -15.36 7.96
N THR A 48 -19.61 -14.91 9.22
CA THR A 48 -20.33 -15.52 10.35
C THR A 48 -21.85 -15.39 10.17
N ILE A 49 -22.36 -14.21 9.84
CA ILE A 49 -23.79 -13.97 9.62
C ILE A 49 -24.28 -14.81 8.43
N LYS A 50 -23.62 -14.71 7.30
CA LYS A 50 -23.96 -15.43 6.08
C LYS A 50 -24.03 -16.94 6.31
N ASP A 51 -23.03 -17.52 6.94
CA ASP A 51 -22.96 -18.96 7.15
C ASP A 51 -24.04 -19.45 8.13
N SER A 52 -24.40 -18.63 9.12
CA SER A 52 -25.53 -18.91 10.01
C SER A 52 -26.86 -18.99 9.23
N TYR A 53 -27.15 -18.03 8.34
CA TYR A 53 -28.34 -18.03 7.50
C TYR A 53 -28.39 -19.20 6.50
N LEU A 54 -27.23 -19.66 6.07
CA LEU A 54 -27.09 -20.76 5.11
C LEU A 54 -26.98 -22.14 5.78
N ASN A 55 -27.11 -22.23 7.11
CA ASN A 55 -26.87 -23.47 7.87
C ASN A 55 -25.56 -24.13 7.48
N ILE A 56 -24.49 -23.35 7.40
CA ILE A 56 -23.11 -23.83 7.22
C ILE A 56 -22.50 -24.03 8.61
N GLU A 57 -21.71 -25.10 8.75
CA GLU A 57 -20.99 -25.39 9.99
C GLU A 57 -20.18 -24.18 10.47
N TYR A 58 -20.23 -23.93 11.78
CA TYR A 58 -19.51 -22.84 12.41
C TYR A 58 -18.00 -22.89 12.14
N LYS A 59 -17.44 -21.76 11.81
CA LYS A 59 -16.01 -21.52 11.71
C LYS A 59 -15.65 -20.28 12.50
N ASP A 60 -14.52 -20.32 13.19
CA ASP A 60 -14.00 -19.14 13.88
C ASP A 60 -13.37 -18.17 12.85
N TYR A 61 -14.23 -17.40 12.19
CA TYR A 61 -13.81 -16.43 11.20
C TYR A 61 -13.00 -15.28 11.80
N VAL A 62 -13.19 -14.96 13.07
CA VAL A 62 -12.38 -13.95 13.77
C VAL A 62 -10.93 -14.42 13.83
N LYS A 63 -10.71 -15.67 14.25
CA LYS A 63 -9.37 -16.25 14.28
C LYS A 63 -8.78 -16.37 12.87
N ILE A 64 -9.53 -16.90 11.90
CA ILE A 64 -9.06 -17.11 10.52
C ILE A 64 -8.58 -15.80 9.89
N PHE A 65 -9.40 -14.74 9.94
CA PHE A 65 -9.04 -13.47 9.31
C PHE A 65 -8.00 -12.67 10.11
N SER A 66 -8.02 -12.78 11.45
CA SER A 66 -7.00 -12.17 12.30
C SER A 66 -5.61 -12.80 12.08
N ASP A 67 -5.53 -14.13 11.99
CA ASP A 67 -4.26 -14.80 11.73
C ASP A 67 -3.72 -14.47 10.34
N ARG A 68 -4.62 -14.41 9.33
CA ARG A 68 -4.26 -13.99 7.97
C ARG A 68 -3.70 -12.56 7.94
N GLU A 69 -4.37 -11.64 8.61
CA GLU A 69 -3.94 -10.23 8.69
C GLU A 69 -2.56 -10.10 9.36
N LYS A 70 -2.36 -10.80 10.49
CA LYS A 70 -1.07 -10.82 11.19
C LYS A 70 0.06 -11.35 10.30
N ASN A 71 -0.21 -12.41 9.54
CA ASN A 71 0.78 -12.98 8.62
C ASN A 71 1.11 -12.01 7.48
N ASN A 72 0.10 -11.33 6.91
CA ASN A 72 0.31 -10.34 5.87
C ASN A 72 1.17 -9.16 6.37
N ILE A 73 0.85 -8.64 7.56
CA ILE A 73 1.64 -7.58 8.20
C ILE A 73 3.09 -8.04 8.43
N ALA A 74 3.28 -9.24 8.98
CA ALA A 74 4.62 -9.76 9.24
C ALA A 74 5.46 -9.92 7.96
N GLU A 75 4.85 -10.38 6.85
CA GLU A 75 5.55 -10.46 5.55
C GLU A 75 5.86 -9.07 4.97
N ALA A 76 4.93 -8.13 5.06
CA ALA A 76 5.15 -6.74 4.63
C ALA A 76 6.30 -6.10 5.42
N ASP A 77 6.32 -6.27 6.75
CA ASP A 77 7.37 -5.77 7.64
C ASP A 77 8.73 -6.40 7.33
N LYS A 78 8.76 -7.70 6.98
CA LYS A 78 10.00 -8.39 6.59
C LYS A 78 10.60 -7.77 5.34
N VAL A 79 9.82 -7.63 4.26
CA VAL A 79 10.28 -7.02 3.00
C VAL A 79 10.76 -5.58 3.24
N THR A 80 9.99 -4.80 3.99
CA THR A 80 10.36 -3.43 4.36
C THR A 80 11.66 -3.37 5.15
N THR A 81 11.82 -4.27 6.12
CA THR A 81 13.04 -4.38 6.93
C THR A 81 14.26 -4.74 6.09
N GLU A 82 14.14 -5.67 5.15
CA GLU A 82 15.23 -6.08 4.25
C GLU A 82 15.69 -4.91 3.36
N VAL A 83 14.76 -4.14 2.80
CA VAL A 83 15.08 -2.95 1.99
C VAL A 83 15.84 -1.92 2.81
N TRP A 84 15.35 -1.57 4.00
CA TRP A 84 16.00 -0.57 4.85
C TRP A 84 17.34 -1.06 5.44
N ALA A 85 17.49 -2.36 5.72
CA ALA A 85 18.77 -2.95 6.11
C ALA A 85 19.82 -2.82 5.00
N LYS A 86 19.42 -3.10 3.75
CA LYS A 86 20.31 -2.92 2.59
C LYS A 86 20.72 -1.46 2.38
N ILE A 87 19.80 -0.53 2.55
CA ILE A 87 20.10 0.92 2.50
C ILE A 87 21.09 1.31 3.60
N ALA A 88 20.90 0.81 4.80
CA ALA A 88 21.82 1.05 5.94
C ALA A 88 23.23 0.49 5.66
N GLU A 89 23.30 -0.71 5.07
CA GLU A 89 24.57 -1.31 4.61
C GLU A 89 25.26 -0.43 3.57
N ASN A 90 24.53 0.02 2.54
CA ASN A 90 25.06 0.90 1.50
C ASN A 90 25.63 2.19 2.09
N LYS A 91 24.93 2.78 3.07
CA LYS A 91 25.41 3.97 3.79
C LYS A 91 26.68 3.70 4.59
N LYS A 92 26.74 2.56 5.31
CA LYS A 92 27.94 2.14 6.04
C LYS A 92 29.14 1.94 5.10
N ASN A 93 28.91 1.33 3.95
CA ASN A 93 29.92 1.07 2.94
C ASN A 93 30.25 2.31 2.09
N LYS A 94 29.62 3.46 2.36
CA LYS A 94 29.83 4.73 1.64
C LYS A 94 29.64 4.59 0.12
N VAL A 95 28.64 3.79 -0.28
CA VAL A 95 28.29 3.65 -1.71
C VAL A 95 27.96 5.03 -2.26
N LYS A 96 28.64 5.42 -3.32
CA LYS A 96 28.46 6.72 -3.97
C LYS A 96 27.49 6.57 -5.13
N VAL A 97 26.51 7.45 -5.17
CA VAL A 97 25.57 7.63 -6.28
C VAL A 97 25.75 9.07 -6.77
N ASP A 98 25.95 9.23 -8.07
CA ASP A 98 25.95 10.57 -8.65
C ASP A 98 24.51 11.03 -8.84
N ALA A 99 24.05 11.86 -7.95
CA ALA A 99 22.68 12.40 -7.95
C ALA A 99 22.34 13.15 -9.27
N LYS A 100 23.34 13.70 -9.96
CA LYS A 100 23.12 14.45 -11.21
C LYS A 100 22.49 13.60 -12.31
N ASN A 101 22.70 12.29 -12.26
CA ASN A 101 22.12 11.37 -13.24
C ASN A 101 20.61 11.18 -13.08
N TYR A 102 20.03 11.59 -11.93
CA TYR A 102 18.64 11.33 -11.55
C TYR A 102 17.82 12.60 -11.30
N VAL A 103 18.51 13.74 -11.14
CA VAL A 103 17.84 15.04 -10.93
C VAL A 103 17.13 15.47 -12.19
N GLY A 104 15.86 15.83 -12.06
CA GLY A 104 15.03 16.25 -13.18
C GLY A 104 13.56 16.28 -12.86
N THR A 105 12.76 16.66 -13.85
CA THR A 105 11.30 16.59 -13.81
C THR A 105 10.84 15.45 -14.71
N TYR A 106 10.07 14.55 -14.13
CA TYR A 106 9.49 13.38 -14.77
C TYR A 106 7.98 13.59 -14.87
N LYS A 107 7.41 13.36 -16.04
CA LYS A 107 6.00 13.64 -16.30
C LYS A 107 5.21 12.37 -16.54
N ASP A 108 4.11 12.24 -15.83
CA ASP A 108 3.05 11.27 -16.08
C ASP A 108 1.76 11.98 -16.48
N ASN A 109 0.99 11.40 -17.42
CA ASN A 109 -0.26 12.00 -17.89
C ASN A 109 -1.37 11.99 -16.84
N TRP A 110 -1.32 11.02 -15.93
CA TRP A 110 -2.29 10.87 -14.86
C TRP A 110 -1.84 11.55 -13.56
N PHE A 111 -0.61 11.26 -13.12
CA PHE A 111 -0.08 11.74 -11.84
C PHE A 111 0.62 13.12 -11.92
N GLY A 112 0.76 13.69 -13.12
CA GLY A 112 1.37 15.00 -13.32
C GLY A 112 2.90 14.96 -13.21
N ASN A 113 3.49 16.05 -12.77
CA ASN A 113 4.94 16.17 -12.67
C ASN A 113 5.46 15.67 -11.33
N ILE A 114 6.57 14.97 -11.39
CA ILE A 114 7.39 14.58 -10.24
C ILE A 114 8.75 15.21 -10.41
N THR A 115 9.25 15.89 -9.39
CA THR A 115 10.58 16.50 -9.39
C THR A 115 11.51 15.75 -8.46
N ILE A 116 12.63 15.28 -9.00
CA ILE A 116 13.77 14.78 -8.23
C ILE A 116 14.79 15.90 -8.14
N SER A 117 15.13 16.28 -6.91
CA SER A 117 16.08 17.35 -6.65
C SER A 117 17.24 16.88 -5.75
N GLU A 118 18.37 17.58 -5.80
CA GLU A 118 19.50 17.36 -4.91
C GLU A 118 19.72 18.60 -4.06
N LYS A 119 19.90 18.41 -2.76
CA LYS A 119 20.27 19.48 -1.84
C LYS A 119 21.21 18.95 -0.75
N LYS A 120 22.39 19.55 -0.66
CA LYS A 120 23.41 19.19 0.34
C LYS A 120 23.77 17.70 0.32
N GLY A 121 23.90 17.10 -0.85
CA GLY A 121 24.26 15.69 -1.04
C GLY A 121 23.15 14.69 -0.77
N LYS A 122 21.90 15.14 -0.66
CA LYS A 122 20.72 14.32 -0.47
C LYS A 122 19.73 14.52 -1.61
N MET A 123 19.08 13.47 -2.02
CA MET A 123 18.06 13.49 -3.05
C MET A 123 16.66 13.56 -2.44
N TYR A 124 15.75 14.25 -3.11
CA TYR A 124 14.38 14.46 -2.67
C TYR A 124 13.41 14.23 -3.81
N PHE A 125 12.28 13.62 -3.46
CA PHE A 125 11.12 13.40 -4.32
C PHE A 125 10.03 14.40 -3.95
N ASN A 126 9.40 15.04 -4.93
CA ASN A 126 8.25 15.91 -4.76
C ASN A 126 7.25 15.67 -5.87
N SER A 127 5.99 15.43 -5.53
CA SER A 127 4.87 15.37 -6.46
C SER A 127 4.18 16.73 -6.53
N GLU A 128 3.88 17.19 -7.76
CA GLU A 128 3.18 18.45 -7.98
C GLU A 128 1.69 18.35 -7.65
N ARG A 129 1.04 17.26 -8.08
CA ARG A 129 -0.39 17.03 -7.84
C ARG A 129 -0.71 16.60 -6.42
N SER A 130 0.21 15.89 -5.79
CA SER A 130 0.05 15.38 -4.42
C SER A 130 1.20 15.90 -3.55
N PRO A 131 1.15 17.15 -3.08
CA PRO A 131 2.27 17.79 -2.37
C PRO A 131 2.67 17.07 -1.08
N GLN A 132 1.78 16.27 -0.49
CA GLN A 132 2.09 15.44 0.67
C GLN A 132 3.02 14.28 0.32
N LEU A 133 3.05 13.84 -0.95
CA LEU A 133 4.02 12.87 -1.45
C LEU A 133 5.36 13.57 -1.72
N ALA A 134 6.01 13.93 -0.63
CA ALA A 134 7.36 14.47 -0.60
C ALA A 134 8.21 13.65 0.37
N GLY A 135 9.46 13.35 -0.01
CA GLY A 135 10.31 12.50 0.81
C GLY A 135 11.79 12.55 0.45
N GLU A 136 12.62 12.03 1.36
CA GLU A 136 14.05 11.83 1.10
C GLU A 136 14.26 10.50 0.36
N ILE A 137 15.13 10.51 -0.64
CA ILE A 137 15.45 9.36 -1.50
C ILE A 137 16.73 8.69 -1.01
N PHE A 138 16.72 7.36 -0.93
CA PHE A 138 17.83 6.54 -0.48
C PHE A 138 18.17 5.47 -1.51
N PHE A 139 19.42 5.34 -1.87
CA PHE A 139 19.88 4.32 -2.81
C PHE A 139 19.69 2.91 -2.23
N TYR A 140 19.01 2.04 -2.96
CA TYR A 140 18.78 0.66 -2.59
C TYR A 140 19.70 -0.30 -3.37
N LYS A 141 19.48 -0.42 -4.67
CA LYS A 141 20.30 -1.26 -5.58
C LYS A 141 20.06 -0.87 -7.03
N ASP A 142 21.02 -1.15 -7.88
CA ASP A 142 20.93 -0.87 -9.32
C ASP A 142 20.47 0.56 -9.60
N ASN A 143 19.36 0.74 -10.35
CA ASN A 143 18.71 2.03 -10.57
C ASN A 143 17.49 2.24 -9.65
N THR A 144 17.43 1.51 -8.53
CA THR A 144 16.27 1.54 -7.61
C THR A 144 16.63 2.23 -6.30
N PHE A 145 15.73 3.08 -5.87
CA PHE A 145 15.83 3.88 -4.65
C PHE A 145 14.57 3.72 -3.82
N ALA A 146 14.67 3.86 -2.50
CA ALA A 146 13.52 4.01 -1.62
C ALA A 146 13.25 5.48 -1.37
N VAL A 147 11.98 5.86 -1.41
CA VAL A 147 11.50 7.17 -0.97
C VAL A 147 10.90 7.02 0.42
N LYS A 148 11.46 7.73 1.38
CA LYS A 148 10.91 7.82 2.73
C LYS A 148 10.09 9.10 2.84
N TRP A 149 8.77 8.94 2.93
CA TRP A 149 7.87 10.08 2.99
C TRP A 149 8.07 10.91 4.25
N PHE A 150 7.96 12.23 4.14
CA PHE A 150 7.98 13.13 5.30
C PHE A 150 6.69 13.01 6.10
N ASN A 151 5.55 12.84 5.41
CA ASN A 151 4.29 12.52 6.06
C ASN A 151 4.29 11.02 6.46
N ARG A 152 4.38 10.76 7.77
CA ARG A 152 4.46 9.40 8.32
C ARG A 152 3.09 8.76 8.59
N SER A 153 2.00 9.41 8.20
CA SER A 153 0.67 8.78 8.21
C SER A 153 0.46 7.83 7.03
N PHE A 154 1.30 7.92 6.00
CA PHE A 154 1.25 6.98 4.87
C PHE A 154 1.65 5.57 5.30
N ASN A 155 0.88 4.59 4.81
CA ASN A 155 1.03 3.18 5.22
C ASN A 155 2.29 2.51 4.66
N ALA A 156 2.86 3.03 3.60
CA ALA A 156 4.05 2.47 2.97
C ALA A 156 4.98 3.55 2.42
N ASP A 157 6.28 3.32 2.55
CA ASP A 157 7.29 4.03 1.76
C ASP A 157 7.32 3.43 0.33
N ALA A 158 7.83 4.15 -0.65
CA ALA A 158 7.84 3.73 -2.03
C ALA A 158 9.24 3.29 -2.50
N LEU A 159 9.27 2.41 -3.50
CA LEU A 159 10.43 2.20 -4.36
C LEU A 159 10.22 2.96 -5.66
N ILE A 160 11.25 3.68 -6.09
CA ILE A 160 11.33 4.28 -7.43
C ILE A 160 12.47 3.63 -8.19
N THR A 161 12.20 3.20 -9.41
CA THR A 161 13.18 2.60 -10.30
C THR A 161 13.30 3.44 -11.55
N PHE A 162 14.49 3.92 -11.83
CA PHE A 162 14.79 4.66 -13.05
C PHE A 162 15.06 3.69 -14.20
N SER A 163 14.66 4.07 -15.42
CA SER A 163 15.06 3.38 -16.64
C SER A 163 16.59 3.44 -16.84
N ALA A 164 17.12 2.59 -17.72
CA ALA A 164 18.56 2.54 -17.97
C ALA A 164 19.14 3.87 -18.49
N ASP A 165 18.35 4.66 -19.18
CA ASP A 165 18.69 6.00 -19.69
C ASP A 165 18.29 7.14 -18.72
N ASN A 166 17.72 6.79 -17.55
CA ASN A 166 17.23 7.72 -16.54
C ASN A 166 16.15 8.71 -17.02
N THR A 167 15.46 8.39 -18.11
CA THR A 167 14.38 9.27 -18.65
C THR A 167 13.00 8.98 -18.04
N ASN A 168 12.83 7.81 -17.44
CA ASN A 168 11.56 7.39 -16.86
C ASN A 168 11.73 6.89 -15.43
N ILE A 169 10.67 7.04 -14.62
CA ILE A 169 10.57 6.50 -13.26
C ILE A 169 9.35 5.59 -13.19
N LYS A 170 9.53 4.40 -12.60
CA LYS A 170 8.45 3.54 -12.14
C LYS A 170 8.39 3.59 -10.62
N MET A 171 7.22 3.83 -10.04
CA MET A 171 7.01 3.84 -8.60
C MET A 171 6.10 2.68 -8.16
N LEU A 172 6.48 2.02 -7.08
CA LEU A 172 5.77 0.89 -6.47
C LEU A 172 5.87 0.97 -4.94
N PRO A 173 4.94 0.38 -4.17
CA PRO A 173 5.15 0.20 -2.73
C PRO A 173 6.36 -0.72 -2.49
N ILE A 174 6.98 -0.62 -1.31
CA ILE A 174 8.09 -1.50 -0.94
C ILE A 174 7.65 -2.95 -0.86
N SER A 175 6.43 -3.20 -0.35
CA SER A 175 5.82 -4.53 -0.30
C SER A 175 4.52 -4.52 -1.09
N ASP A 176 4.27 -5.55 -1.89
CA ASP A 176 3.01 -5.76 -2.60
C ASP A 176 1.80 -5.97 -1.67
N LEU A 177 2.05 -6.17 -0.37
CA LEU A 177 1.03 -6.29 0.67
C LEU A 177 0.61 -4.94 1.26
N THR A 178 1.30 -3.87 0.89
CA THR A 178 1.00 -2.50 1.31
C THR A 178 0.49 -1.69 0.12
N ASP A 179 -0.39 -0.76 0.38
CA ASP A 179 -0.96 0.11 -0.65
C ASP A 179 -0.87 1.56 -0.19
N PHE A 180 -0.34 2.42 -1.04
CA PHE A 180 -0.30 3.87 -0.86
C PHE A 180 -1.07 4.61 -1.97
N SER A 181 -1.80 3.89 -2.82
CA SER A 181 -2.51 4.49 -3.96
C SER A 181 -3.62 5.45 -3.55
N TYR A 182 -4.14 5.31 -2.34
CA TYR A 182 -5.10 6.25 -1.76
C TYR A 182 -4.50 7.63 -1.52
N ASP A 183 -3.19 7.70 -1.28
CA ASP A 183 -2.47 8.93 -0.98
C ASP A 183 -2.27 9.84 -2.21
N PHE A 184 -2.65 9.35 -3.41
CA PHE A 184 -2.63 10.12 -4.65
C PHE A 184 -3.94 10.86 -4.96
N GLN A 185 -4.98 10.67 -4.17
CA GLN A 185 -6.33 11.16 -4.47
C GLN A 185 -6.68 12.50 -3.82
N ASP A 186 -5.81 13.03 -2.96
CA ASP A 186 -6.03 14.28 -2.20
C ASP A 186 -5.21 15.47 -2.75
#